data_f3e29d6850f9dfa69aec95eafa267ebb
#
_entry.id   f3e29d6850f9dfa69aec95eafa267ebb
#
_cell.length_a   1.000
_cell.length_b   1.000
_cell.length_c   1.000
_cell.angle_alpha   90.00
_cell.angle_beta   90.00
_cell.angle_gamma   90.00
#
_symmetry.space_group_name_H-M   'P 1'
#
loop_
_entity.id
_entity.type
_entity.pdbx_description
1 polymer ?
#
loop_
_entity_poly.entity_id
_entity_poly.type
_entity_poly.pdbx_seq_one_letter_code
_entity_poly.pdbx_strand_id
1 'polypeptide(L)'
;ILNNKQAITPETTELLGKTFSTSAEMWLNLDAKYQLRKIEKKLSEKKELTYVKAEFRKLMPVYEMNKKGWFVNDVSTVYGIKAERKRIFGDEEVVPENDSMNFCARQTKFDYDFTLRYCNVWYQFAKIFAEKESLPVFNKAGLETIAKNLCSYTLKKDGINKIISDLHSCGVGFFVLSHLQKTYLDGAAFTLGNNPFIVYTARYDRVDNFWFVLAHEISHILLHFDHLVKGCLDDMDSSAGSELEIQADAKASELLHTDEILALGTQYRHYFTLDRLRQISESLQIAAPVVLGILQHYKIIEWKKFSSLRESAKEKIDGEFIKG
;
A
#
# COMPACT_ATOMS: atom_id res chain seq x y z
N ILE A 1 -36.00 31.08 -24.75
CA ILE A 1 -34.79 31.51 -25.46
C ILE A 1 -33.78 32.05 -24.45
N LEU A 2 -34.05 33.10 -23.67
CA LEU A 2 -33.10 33.75 -22.76
C LEU A 2 -32.52 32.81 -21.69
N ASN A 3 -33.22 31.73 -21.33
CA ASN A 3 -32.77 30.77 -20.31
C ASN A 3 -32.22 29.45 -20.91
N ASN A 4 -31.93 29.41 -22.19
CA ASN A 4 -31.40 28.21 -22.89
C ASN A 4 -32.29 26.94 -22.78
N LYS A 5 -33.57 27.13 -22.48
CA LYS A 5 -34.55 26.03 -22.31
C LYS A 5 -35.25 25.62 -23.60
N GLN A 6 -35.13 26.41 -24.66
CA GLN A 6 -35.83 26.16 -25.91
C GLN A 6 -34.92 26.49 -27.11
N ALA A 7 -34.86 25.60 -28.09
CA ALA A 7 -34.15 25.83 -29.33
C ALA A 7 -34.87 26.94 -30.16
N ILE A 8 -34.12 27.66 -31.00
CA ILE A 8 -34.69 28.62 -31.93
C ILE A 8 -35.34 27.84 -33.06
N THR A 9 -36.69 27.95 -33.18
CA THR A 9 -37.44 27.35 -34.31
C THR A 9 -37.54 28.33 -35.46
N PRO A 10 -37.85 27.87 -36.69
CA PRO A 10 -38.06 28.76 -37.83
C PRO A 10 -39.10 29.85 -37.55
N GLU A 11 -40.19 29.52 -36.86
CA GLU A 11 -41.23 30.49 -36.50
C GLU A 11 -40.70 31.53 -35.51
N THR A 12 -39.86 31.11 -34.56
CA THR A 12 -39.22 32.02 -33.61
C THR A 12 -38.25 32.96 -34.32
N THR A 13 -37.52 32.50 -35.36
CA THR A 13 -36.60 33.33 -36.13
C THR A 13 -37.32 34.40 -36.95
N GLU A 14 -38.52 34.10 -37.49
CA GLU A 14 -39.35 35.10 -38.16
C GLU A 14 -39.81 36.19 -37.19
N LEU A 15 -40.25 35.83 -35.99
CA LEU A 15 -40.65 36.77 -34.96
C LEU A 15 -39.47 37.67 -34.53
N LEU A 16 -38.31 37.08 -34.31
CA LEU A 16 -37.08 37.81 -33.98
C LEU A 16 -36.67 38.76 -35.12
N GLY A 17 -36.74 38.28 -36.35
CA GLY A 17 -36.46 39.10 -37.54
C GLY A 17 -37.35 40.32 -37.62
N LYS A 18 -38.66 40.18 -37.45
CA LYS A 18 -39.62 41.29 -37.42
C LYS A 18 -39.40 42.22 -36.24
N THR A 19 -39.09 41.71 -35.06
CA THR A 19 -38.92 42.51 -33.83
C THR A 19 -37.64 43.34 -33.86
N PHE A 20 -36.56 42.80 -34.40
CA PHE A 20 -35.26 43.46 -34.41
C PHE A 20 -34.85 44.02 -35.77
N SER A 21 -35.78 44.05 -36.75
CA SER A 21 -35.53 44.53 -38.15
C SER A 21 -34.32 43.83 -38.78
N THR A 22 -34.20 42.53 -38.60
CA THR A 22 -33.14 41.67 -39.13
C THR A 22 -33.73 40.53 -39.96
N SER A 23 -32.93 39.75 -40.69
CA SER A 23 -33.44 38.60 -41.43
C SER A 23 -33.62 37.38 -40.52
N ALA A 24 -34.64 36.58 -40.77
CA ALA A 24 -34.86 35.28 -40.08
C ALA A 24 -33.65 34.35 -40.30
N GLU A 25 -33.08 34.39 -41.51
CA GLU A 25 -31.88 33.62 -41.86
C GLU A 25 -30.66 33.95 -40.98
N MET A 26 -30.51 35.22 -40.62
CA MET A 26 -29.43 35.62 -39.70
C MET A 26 -29.56 34.89 -38.35
N TRP A 27 -30.74 34.77 -37.79
CA TRP A 27 -30.99 34.07 -36.52
C TRP A 27 -30.81 32.58 -36.65
N LEU A 28 -31.22 31.94 -37.74
CA LEU A 28 -30.96 30.52 -38.00
C LEU A 28 -29.47 30.23 -38.10
N ASN A 29 -28.72 31.06 -38.83
CA ASN A 29 -27.26 30.91 -38.97
C ASN A 29 -26.54 31.13 -37.63
N LEU A 30 -27.04 32.03 -36.80
CA LEU A 30 -26.48 32.28 -35.48
C LEU A 30 -26.68 31.09 -34.55
N ASP A 31 -27.91 30.52 -34.53
CA ASP A 31 -28.20 29.30 -33.74
C ASP A 31 -27.39 28.10 -34.23
N ALA A 32 -27.33 27.90 -35.54
CA ALA A 32 -26.52 26.81 -36.11
C ALA A 32 -25.03 26.90 -35.68
N LYS A 33 -24.44 28.11 -35.78
CA LYS A 33 -23.07 28.35 -35.31
C LYS A 33 -22.91 28.11 -33.81
N TYR A 34 -23.89 28.51 -33.01
CA TYR A 34 -23.89 28.27 -31.57
C TYR A 34 -23.94 26.76 -31.23
N GLN A 35 -24.82 26.02 -31.88
CA GLN A 35 -24.94 24.57 -31.67
C GLN A 35 -23.67 23.83 -32.11
N LEU A 36 -23.08 24.21 -33.26
CA LEU A 36 -21.80 23.64 -33.70
C LEU A 36 -20.68 23.88 -32.68
N ARG A 37 -20.51 25.11 -32.19
CA ARG A 37 -19.49 25.39 -31.13
C ARG A 37 -19.73 24.60 -29.86
N LYS A 38 -20.99 24.41 -29.45
CA LYS A 38 -21.35 23.63 -28.29
C LYS A 38 -20.98 22.14 -28.45
N ILE A 39 -21.21 21.59 -29.66
CA ILE A 39 -20.82 20.23 -30.02
C ILE A 39 -19.31 20.10 -30.08
N GLU A 40 -18.60 21.02 -30.73
CA GLU A 40 -17.13 21.01 -30.79
C GLU A 40 -16.49 21.05 -29.39
N LYS A 41 -16.99 21.91 -28.50
CA LYS A 41 -16.53 22.01 -27.12
C LYS A 41 -16.74 20.69 -26.40
N LYS A 42 -17.92 20.07 -26.48
CA LYS A 42 -18.19 18.76 -25.85
C LYS A 42 -17.28 17.64 -26.40
N LEU A 43 -17.03 17.65 -27.72
CA LEU A 43 -16.13 16.68 -28.35
C LEU A 43 -14.68 16.88 -27.88
N SER A 44 -14.23 18.12 -27.75
CA SER A 44 -12.90 18.48 -27.26
C SER A 44 -12.74 18.04 -25.80
N GLU A 45 -13.69 18.37 -24.93
CA GLU A 45 -13.69 17.95 -23.52
C GLU A 45 -13.70 16.41 -23.37
N LYS A 46 -14.47 15.71 -24.21
CA LYS A 46 -14.51 14.25 -24.22
C LYS A 46 -13.19 13.63 -24.69
N LYS A 47 -12.54 14.23 -25.70
CA LYS A 47 -11.22 13.79 -26.18
C LYS A 47 -10.16 13.98 -25.09
N GLU A 48 -10.12 15.17 -24.45
CA GLU A 48 -9.19 15.46 -23.35
C GLU A 48 -9.38 14.45 -22.21
N LEU A 49 -10.62 14.23 -21.76
CA LEU A 49 -10.90 13.28 -20.71
C LEU A 49 -10.46 11.86 -21.05
N THR A 50 -10.69 11.42 -22.30
CA THR A 50 -10.28 10.10 -22.76
C THR A 50 -8.77 9.95 -22.74
N TYR A 51 -8.04 10.96 -23.20
CA TYR A 51 -6.58 10.97 -23.20
C TYR A 51 -6.04 10.95 -21.77
N VAL A 52 -6.48 11.86 -20.91
CA VAL A 52 -6.03 11.96 -19.53
C VAL A 52 -6.31 10.68 -18.73
N LYS A 53 -7.47 10.04 -18.94
CA LYS A 53 -7.78 8.74 -18.34
C LYS A 53 -6.85 7.62 -18.83
N ALA A 54 -6.51 7.61 -20.10
CA ALA A 54 -5.60 6.61 -20.67
C ALA A 54 -4.21 6.75 -20.07
N GLU A 55 -3.67 7.96 -20.01
CA GLU A 55 -2.37 8.23 -19.39
C GLU A 55 -2.36 7.88 -17.88
N PHE A 56 -3.39 8.26 -17.15
CA PHE A 56 -3.47 7.95 -15.72
C PHE A 56 -3.53 6.44 -15.44
N ARG A 57 -4.23 5.67 -16.31
CA ARG A 57 -4.28 4.20 -16.22
C ARG A 57 -2.98 3.51 -16.58
N LYS A 58 -2.12 4.13 -17.38
CA LYS A 58 -0.78 3.60 -17.65
C LYS A 58 0.12 3.66 -16.41
N LEU A 59 -0.11 4.64 -15.53
CA LEU A 59 0.72 4.87 -14.35
C LEU A 59 0.35 3.92 -13.21
N MET A 60 -0.92 3.60 -13.03
CA MET A 60 -1.41 2.90 -11.84
C MET A 60 -2.70 2.11 -12.09
N PRO A 61 -3.03 1.12 -11.22
CA PRO A 61 -4.27 0.35 -11.32
C PRO A 61 -5.48 1.15 -10.80
N VAL A 62 -5.87 2.18 -11.55
CA VAL A 62 -6.91 3.17 -11.16
C VAL A 62 -8.20 2.52 -10.66
N TYR A 63 -8.65 1.44 -11.31
CA TYR A 63 -9.88 0.75 -10.92
C TYR A 63 -9.75 0.13 -9.50
N GLU A 64 -8.66 -0.58 -9.24
CA GLU A 64 -8.40 -1.21 -7.95
C GLU A 64 -8.29 -0.16 -6.84
N MET A 65 -7.52 0.90 -7.07
CA MET A 65 -7.29 1.97 -6.12
C MET A 65 -8.58 2.75 -5.81
N ASN A 66 -9.42 2.99 -6.82
CA ASN A 66 -10.73 3.61 -6.63
C ASN A 66 -11.65 2.73 -5.78
N LYS A 67 -11.66 1.40 -6.03
CA LYS A 67 -12.42 0.44 -5.22
C LYS A 67 -11.95 0.40 -3.76
N LYS A 68 -10.65 0.59 -3.53
CA LYS A 68 -10.05 0.68 -2.19
C LYS A 68 -10.28 2.04 -1.51
N GLY A 69 -10.87 3.02 -2.21
CA GLY A 69 -11.12 4.35 -1.66
C GLY A 69 -9.86 5.21 -1.47
N TRP A 70 -8.80 4.94 -2.23
CA TRP A 70 -7.53 5.65 -2.07
C TRP A 70 -7.52 7.06 -2.69
N PHE A 71 -8.43 7.33 -3.63
CA PHE A 71 -8.58 8.64 -4.24
C PHE A 71 -9.49 9.54 -3.40
N VAL A 72 -9.06 10.79 -3.25
CA VAL A 72 -9.83 11.85 -2.56
C VAL A 72 -10.68 12.61 -3.58
N ASN A 73 -10.16 12.79 -4.80
CA ASN A 73 -10.82 13.52 -5.87
C ASN A 73 -11.51 12.57 -6.86
N ASP A 74 -12.54 13.05 -7.54
CA ASP A 74 -13.28 12.28 -8.54
C ASP A 74 -12.45 12.04 -9.81
N VAL A 75 -11.85 10.86 -9.92
CA VAL A 75 -11.06 10.42 -11.07
C VAL A 75 -11.89 10.13 -12.34
N SER A 76 -13.20 10.42 -12.32
CA SER A 76 -14.03 10.42 -13.53
C SER A 76 -13.88 11.70 -14.34
N THR A 77 -13.33 12.78 -13.78
CA THR A 77 -13.17 14.10 -14.34
C THR A 77 -11.70 14.44 -14.64
N VAL A 78 -11.46 15.32 -15.61
CA VAL A 78 -10.10 15.83 -15.95
C VAL A 78 -9.48 16.52 -14.73
N TYR A 79 -10.25 17.37 -14.06
CA TYR A 79 -9.81 18.09 -12.88
C TYR A 79 -9.39 17.14 -11.75
N GLY A 80 -10.25 16.16 -11.42
CA GLY A 80 -9.96 15.20 -10.36
C GLY A 80 -8.73 14.35 -10.65
N ILE A 81 -8.52 13.91 -11.90
CA ILE A 81 -7.32 13.17 -12.28
C ILE A 81 -6.06 14.05 -12.14
N LYS A 82 -6.09 15.30 -12.60
CA LYS A 82 -4.95 16.23 -12.44
C LYS A 82 -4.66 16.50 -10.97
N ALA A 83 -5.69 16.67 -10.14
CA ALA A 83 -5.54 16.86 -8.68
C ALA A 83 -4.94 15.63 -7.98
N GLU A 84 -5.41 14.42 -8.31
CA GLU A 84 -4.82 13.17 -7.77
C GLU A 84 -3.38 12.97 -8.23
N ARG A 85 -3.08 13.22 -9.50
CA ARG A 85 -1.71 13.14 -9.99
C ARG A 85 -0.77 14.06 -9.22
N LYS A 86 -1.18 15.32 -9.01
CA LYS A 86 -0.43 16.29 -8.21
C LYS A 86 -0.27 15.83 -6.76
N ARG A 87 -1.32 15.28 -6.14
CA ARG A 87 -1.30 14.76 -4.77
C ARG A 87 -0.33 13.59 -4.60
N ILE A 88 -0.27 12.69 -5.59
CA ILE A 88 0.53 11.46 -5.51
C ILE A 88 1.99 11.71 -5.88
N PHE A 89 2.24 12.52 -6.93
CA PHE A 89 3.56 12.68 -7.53
C PHE A 89 4.15 14.09 -7.39
N GLY A 90 3.40 15.04 -6.80
CA GLY A 90 3.82 16.44 -6.73
C GLY A 90 3.55 17.19 -8.04
N ASP A 91 4.24 18.33 -8.21
CA ASP A 91 4.11 19.20 -9.39
C ASP A 91 4.93 18.73 -10.62
N GLU A 92 5.59 17.59 -10.55
CA GLU A 92 6.40 17.08 -11.64
C GLU A 92 5.54 16.57 -12.80
N GLU A 93 5.80 17.08 -14.01
CA GLU A 93 5.12 16.64 -15.24
C GLU A 93 5.52 15.20 -15.62
N VAL A 94 6.65 14.74 -15.15
CA VAL A 94 7.20 13.40 -15.40
C VAL A 94 7.01 12.59 -14.12
N VAL A 95 6.29 11.48 -14.21
CA VAL A 95 6.41 10.43 -13.20
C VAL A 95 7.85 9.98 -13.28
N PRO A 96 8.63 10.09 -12.22
CA PRO A 96 10.01 9.66 -12.25
C PRO A 96 10.04 8.20 -12.67
N GLU A 97 10.60 7.91 -13.84
CA GLU A 97 10.76 6.52 -14.31
C GLU A 97 11.67 5.75 -13.37
N ASN A 98 12.44 6.47 -12.54
CA ASN A 98 13.47 5.92 -11.65
C ASN A 98 13.61 6.68 -10.32
N ASP A 99 12.58 7.39 -9.83
CA ASP A 99 12.72 7.97 -8.51
C ASP A 99 12.69 6.87 -7.46
N SER A 100 13.84 6.72 -6.97
CA SER A 100 14.30 6.17 -5.71
C SER A 100 13.17 5.61 -4.83
N MET A 101 12.88 4.32 -4.99
CA MET A 101 12.08 3.60 -4.02
C MET A 101 12.85 3.50 -2.71
N ASN A 102 12.59 4.46 -1.80
CA ASN A 102 13.24 4.54 -0.49
C ASN A 102 12.64 3.52 0.50
N PHE A 103 12.42 2.28 0.08
CA PHE A 103 11.95 1.25 0.97
C PHE A 103 12.60 -0.09 0.64
N CYS A 104 12.89 -0.86 1.68
CA CYS A 104 13.25 -2.25 1.54
C CYS A 104 11.97 -3.08 1.48
N ALA A 105 11.81 -3.89 0.45
CA ALA A 105 10.65 -4.76 0.30
C ALA A 105 11.04 -6.08 -0.37
N ARG A 106 10.60 -7.18 0.21
CA ARG A 106 10.81 -8.52 -0.31
C ARG A 106 10.00 -8.75 -1.59
N GLN A 107 10.68 -8.95 -2.73
CA GLN A 107 10.04 -9.26 -4.01
C GLN A 107 10.34 -10.68 -4.48
N THR A 108 9.33 -11.34 -5.01
CA THR A 108 9.47 -12.56 -5.82
C THR A 108 9.36 -12.19 -7.31
N LYS A 109 10.24 -12.75 -8.14
CA LYS A 109 10.43 -12.47 -9.58
C LYS A 109 9.13 -12.38 -10.38
N PHE A 110 8.86 -11.23 -11.02
CA PHE A 110 7.92 -11.10 -12.14
C PHE A 110 8.21 -9.85 -12.97
N ASP A 111 7.49 -9.64 -14.09
CA ASP A 111 7.58 -8.59 -15.09
C ASP A 111 8.04 -7.22 -14.50
N TYR A 112 9.36 -6.98 -14.60
CA TYR A 112 10.13 -6.03 -13.79
C TYR A 112 9.54 -4.60 -13.83
N ASP A 113 9.26 -4.07 -15.02
CA ASP A 113 8.81 -2.68 -15.17
C ASP A 113 7.42 -2.40 -14.57
N PHE A 114 6.50 -3.35 -14.72
CA PHE A 114 5.13 -3.18 -14.24
C PHE A 114 5.05 -3.30 -12.72
N THR A 115 5.70 -4.29 -12.15
CA THR A 115 5.76 -4.52 -10.71
C THR A 115 6.41 -3.34 -10.01
N LEU A 116 7.53 -2.85 -10.51
CA LEU A 116 8.27 -1.72 -9.98
C LEU A 116 7.41 -0.45 -9.94
N ARG A 117 6.70 -0.15 -11.04
CA ARG A 117 5.80 1.00 -11.14
C ARG A 117 4.66 0.95 -10.13
N TYR A 118 4.05 -0.22 -9.94
CA TYR A 118 2.96 -0.38 -8.98
C TYR A 118 3.46 -0.35 -7.53
N CYS A 119 4.64 -0.88 -7.25
CA CYS A 119 5.30 -0.72 -5.96
C CYS A 119 5.58 0.75 -5.65
N ASN A 120 6.07 1.53 -6.63
CA ASN A 120 6.30 2.95 -6.45
C ASN A 120 5.00 3.71 -6.12
N VAL A 121 3.92 3.45 -6.87
CA VAL A 121 2.62 4.05 -6.58
C VAL A 121 2.13 3.68 -5.18
N TRP A 122 2.23 2.40 -4.81
CA TRP A 122 1.88 1.94 -3.47
C TRP A 122 2.68 2.67 -2.39
N TYR A 123 3.97 2.84 -2.60
CA TYR A 123 4.86 3.55 -1.69
C TYR A 123 4.51 5.04 -1.56
N GLN A 124 4.15 5.73 -2.66
CA GLN A 124 3.69 7.12 -2.57
C GLN A 124 2.43 7.23 -1.69
N PHE A 125 1.50 6.27 -1.80
CA PHE A 125 0.34 6.24 -0.90
C PHE A 125 0.73 5.92 0.54
N ALA A 126 1.68 5.03 0.78
CA ALA A 126 2.21 4.77 2.12
C ALA A 126 2.77 6.06 2.74
N LYS A 127 3.54 6.87 1.99
CA LYS A 127 4.01 8.17 2.46
C LYS A 127 2.87 9.14 2.79
N ILE A 128 1.87 9.25 1.91
CA ILE A 128 0.70 10.13 2.14
C ILE A 128 -0.06 9.75 3.42
N PHE A 129 -0.12 8.47 3.76
CA PHE A 129 -0.72 8.04 5.02
C PHE A 129 0.20 8.31 6.21
N ALA A 130 1.50 8.08 6.06
CA ALA A 130 2.49 8.35 7.10
C ALA A 130 2.58 9.84 7.47
N GLU A 131 2.41 10.76 6.52
CA GLU A 131 2.40 12.21 6.75
C GLU A 131 1.30 12.68 7.72
N LYS A 132 0.27 11.87 7.92
CA LYS A 132 -0.84 12.17 8.83
C LYS A 132 -0.60 11.70 10.26
N GLU A 133 0.44 10.87 10.47
CA GLU A 133 0.76 10.34 11.79
C GLU A 133 1.60 11.35 12.57
N SER A 134 1.29 11.47 13.88
CA SER A 134 2.07 12.29 14.82
C SER A 134 2.81 11.36 15.76
N LEU A 135 4.12 11.27 15.62
CA LEU A 135 4.97 10.37 16.38
C LEU A 135 5.96 11.16 17.26
N PRO A 136 6.34 10.63 18.43
CA PRO A 136 7.46 11.17 19.18
C PRO A 136 8.78 10.95 18.41
N VAL A 137 9.85 11.57 18.88
CA VAL A 137 11.18 11.36 18.31
C VAL A 137 11.57 9.88 18.39
N PHE A 138 12.10 9.35 17.30
CA PHE A 138 12.52 7.94 17.22
C PHE A 138 13.56 7.59 18.29
N ASN A 139 13.28 6.52 19.03
CA ASN A 139 14.13 5.98 20.10
C ASN A 139 14.59 4.56 19.72
N LYS A 140 15.80 4.46 19.17
CA LYS A 140 16.39 3.17 18.76
C LYS A 140 16.49 2.18 19.92
N ALA A 141 16.91 2.64 21.11
CA ALA A 141 17.04 1.76 22.30
C ALA A 141 15.67 1.22 22.74
N GLY A 142 14.62 2.02 22.62
CA GLY A 142 13.25 1.57 22.83
C GLY A 142 12.85 0.46 21.85
N LEU A 143 13.15 0.64 20.57
CA LEU A 143 12.90 -0.40 19.55
C LEU A 143 13.70 -1.68 19.80
N GLU A 144 14.96 -1.58 20.18
CA GLU A 144 15.78 -2.74 20.56
C GLU A 144 15.18 -3.53 21.74
N THR A 145 14.60 -2.81 22.71
CA THR A 145 13.90 -3.43 23.83
C THR A 145 12.63 -4.15 23.40
N ILE A 146 11.84 -3.53 22.51
CA ILE A 146 10.64 -4.16 21.92
C ILE A 146 11.04 -5.42 21.15
N ALA A 147 12.06 -5.34 20.28
CA ALA A 147 12.55 -6.44 19.47
C ALA A 147 13.00 -7.64 20.34
N LYS A 148 13.78 -7.41 21.39
CA LYS A 148 14.23 -8.46 22.34
C LYS A 148 13.07 -9.17 23.04
N ASN A 149 11.93 -8.48 23.21
CA ASN A 149 10.75 -9.02 23.86
C ASN A 149 9.65 -9.46 22.86
N LEU A 150 9.96 -9.54 21.56
CA LEU A 150 8.98 -9.78 20.50
C LEU A 150 8.13 -11.02 20.77
N CYS A 151 8.74 -12.12 21.13
CA CYS A 151 8.05 -13.38 21.40
C CYS A 151 7.02 -13.25 22.54
N SER A 152 7.31 -12.44 23.56
CA SER A 152 6.39 -12.24 24.69
C SER A 152 5.07 -11.58 24.29
N TYR A 153 5.08 -10.75 23.25
CA TYR A 153 3.85 -10.16 22.72
C TYR A 153 2.96 -11.19 22.03
N THR A 154 3.55 -12.22 21.42
CA THR A 154 2.77 -13.28 20.75
C THR A 154 1.83 -14.01 21.68
N LEU A 155 2.18 -14.13 22.97
CA LEU A 155 1.41 -14.82 24.00
C LEU A 155 0.25 -14.00 24.57
N LYS A 156 0.27 -12.69 24.40
CA LYS A 156 -0.76 -11.80 24.95
C LYS A 156 -2.01 -11.81 24.07
N LYS A 157 -3.19 -11.82 24.70
CA LYS A 157 -4.47 -11.79 23.96
C LYS A 157 -4.57 -10.60 23.00
N ASP A 158 -4.06 -9.44 23.42
CA ASP A 158 -4.01 -8.19 22.65
C ASP A 158 -2.58 -7.81 22.26
N GLY A 159 -1.76 -8.81 21.99
CA GLY A 159 -0.32 -8.61 21.77
C GLY A 159 0.00 -7.81 20.52
N ILE A 160 -0.84 -7.92 19.48
CA ILE A 160 -0.68 -7.17 18.22
C ILE A 160 -0.89 -5.67 18.46
N ASN A 161 -1.99 -5.24 19.07
CA ASN A 161 -2.22 -3.82 19.34
C ASN A 161 -1.25 -3.28 20.38
N LYS A 162 -0.86 -4.11 21.36
CA LYS A 162 0.13 -3.71 22.36
C LYS A 162 1.50 -3.42 21.73
N ILE A 163 2.01 -4.26 20.83
CA ILE A 163 3.29 -3.99 20.17
C ILE A 163 3.18 -2.77 19.24
N ILE A 164 2.08 -2.58 18.53
CA ILE A 164 1.85 -1.39 17.70
C ILE A 164 1.89 -0.12 18.57
N SER A 165 1.23 -0.11 19.72
CA SER A 165 1.26 1.00 20.67
C SER A 165 2.67 1.26 21.22
N ASP A 166 3.45 0.22 21.53
CA ASP A 166 4.82 0.36 22.01
C ASP A 166 5.77 0.85 20.91
N LEU A 167 5.57 0.43 19.65
CA LEU A 167 6.27 0.96 18.48
C LEU A 167 5.99 2.47 18.32
N HIS A 168 4.73 2.89 18.37
CA HIS A 168 4.38 4.31 18.32
C HIS A 168 5.03 5.10 19.47
N SER A 169 5.05 4.54 20.68
CA SER A 169 5.66 5.18 21.85
C SER A 169 7.17 5.39 21.71
N CYS A 170 7.86 4.57 20.90
CA CYS A 170 9.27 4.76 20.59
C CYS A 170 9.53 5.48 19.26
N GLY A 171 8.50 6.06 18.64
CA GLY A 171 8.62 6.87 17.43
C GLY A 171 8.66 6.07 16.13
N VAL A 172 8.21 4.81 16.13
CA VAL A 172 8.04 3.98 14.94
C VAL A 172 6.57 3.96 14.54
N GLY A 173 6.26 4.47 13.35
CA GLY A 173 4.90 4.41 12.81
C GLY A 173 4.55 3.00 12.34
N PHE A 174 3.29 2.63 12.50
CA PHE A 174 2.76 1.36 11.99
C PHE A 174 1.36 1.57 11.43
N PHE A 175 1.10 1.03 10.26
CA PHE A 175 -0.26 0.91 9.72
C PHE A 175 -0.37 -0.24 8.71
N VAL A 176 -1.62 -0.64 8.44
CA VAL A 176 -1.96 -1.62 7.42
C VAL A 176 -2.38 -0.87 6.16
N LEU A 177 -1.69 -1.15 5.04
CA LEU A 177 -2.07 -0.66 3.71
C LEU A 177 -2.09 -1.83 2.74
N SER A 178 -3.27 -2.21 2.27
CA SER A 178 -3.39 -3.38 1.41
C SER A 178 -2.52 -3.25 0.15
N HIS A 179 -1.88 -4.35 -0.25
CA HIS A 179 -1.05 -4.39 -1.47
C HIS A 179 -1.87 -4.08 -2.73
N LEU A 180 -1.22 -3.59 -3.77
CA LEU A 180 -1.77 -3.54 -5.12
C LEU A 180 -1.49 -4.86 -5.85
N GLN A 181 -2.36 -5.22 -6.80
CA GLN A 181 -2.16 -6.44 -7.61
C GLN A 181 -0.75 -6.44 -8.21
N LYS A 182 -0.10 -7.60 -8.18
CA LYS A 182 1.24 -7.85 -8.74
C LYS A 182 2.40 -7.09 -8.05
N THR A 183 2.20 -6.44 -6.90
CA THR A 183 3.32 -5.86 -6.13
C THR A 183 4.04 -6.90 -5.28
N TYR A 184 3.36 -7.98 -4.91
CA TYR A 184 3.91 -9.09 -4.10
C TYR A 184 4.53 -8.66 -2.77
N LEU A 185 4.19 -7.46 -2.27
CA LEU A 185 4.67 -6.93 -1.01
C LEU A 185 3.93 -7.58 0.15
N ASP A 186 4.67 -8.06 1.16
CA ASP A 186 4.13 -8.56 2.42
C ASP A 186 4.21 -7.50 3.52
N GLY A 187 5.27 -6.68 3.50
CA GLY A 187 5.50 -5.51 4.33
C GLY A 187 6.46 -4.54 3.67
N ALA A 188 6.72 -3.42 4.31
CA ALA A 188 7.78 -2.50 3.93
C ALA A 188 8.17 -1.61 5.10
N ALA A 189 9.49 -1.34 5.25
CA ALA A 189 10.01 -0.31 6.13
C ALA A 189 10.56 0.87 5.32
N PHE A 190 10.28 2.08 5.78
CA PHE A 190 10.83 3.31 5.21
C PHE A 190 10.93 4.41 6.28
N THR A 191 11.54 5.54 5.96
CA THR A 191 11.59 6.71 6.84
C THR A 191 10.81 7.89 6.24
N LEU A 192 10.17 8.65 7.11
CA LEU A 192 9.61 9.96 6.79
C LEU A 192 10.15 10.96 7.82
N GLY A 193 10.96 11.92 7.35
CA GLY A 193 11.77 12.72 8.27
C GLY A 193 12.73 11.83 9.07
N ASN A 194 12.69 11.93 10.39
CA ASN A 194 13.56 11.15 11.29
C ASN A 194 12.85 9.90 11.88
N ASN A 195 11.60 9.66 11.53
CA ASN A 195 10.83 8.55 12.05
C ASN A 195 10.75 7.39 11.04
N PRO A 196 11.04 6.15 11.46
CA PRO A 196 10.77 4.98 10.66
C PRO A 196 9.29 4.59 10.71
N PHE A 197 8.84 3.99 9.61
CA PHE A 197 7.49 3.44 9.46
C PHE A 197 7.56 2.00 9.02
N ILE A 198 6.67 1.19 9.56
CA ILE A 198 6.42 -0.19 9.14
C ILE A 198 5.02 -0.25 8.56
N VAL A 199 4.91 -0.76 7.34
CA VAL A 199 3.62 -0.97 6.67
C VAL A 199 3.40 -2.44 6.44
N TYR A 200 2.33 -2.97 7.02
CA TYR A 200 1.90 -4.34 6.81
C TYR A 200 0.84 -4.39 5.69
N THR A 201 1.00 -5.27 4.71
CA THR A 201 0.04 -5.32 3.59
C THR A 201 -1.12 -6.27 3.83
N ALA A 202 -1.00 -7.17 4.80
CA ALA A 202 -1.94 -8.26 5.05
C ALA A 202 -2.23 -9.12 3.78
N ARG A 203 -1.26 -9.22 2.87
CA ARG A 203 -1.37 -10.08 1.67
C ARG A 203 -1.61 -11.54 2.05
N TYR A 204 -0.93 -12.01 3.06
CA TYR A 204 -1.23 -13.24 3.76
C TYR A 204 -1.76 -12.89 5.15
N ASP A 205 -3.08 -12.75 5.25
CA ASP A 205 -3.76 -12.33 6.48
C ASP A 205 -3.79 -13.47 7.51
N ARG A 206 -2.65 -13.65 8.19
CA ARG A 206 -2.47 -14.65 9.25
C ARG A 206 -1.58 -14.10 10.36
N VAL A 207 -1.86 -14.50 11.58
CA VAL A 207 -1.11 -14.08 12.78
C VAL A 207 0.38 -14.48 12.71
N ASP A 208 0.69 -15.68 12.21
CA ASP A 208 2.08 -16.12 12.03
C ASP A 208 2.83 -15.25 11.02
N ASN A 209 2.18 -14.93 9.88
CA ASN A 209 2.77 -14.07 8.88
C ASN A 209 2.97 -12.63 9.38
N PHE A 210 2.02 -12.11 10.15
CA PHE A 210 2.13 -10.78 10.77
C PHE A 210 3.41 -10.67 11.61
N TRP A 211 3.63 -11.63 12.52
CA TRP A 211 4.80 -11.61 13.41
C TRP A 211 6.11 -11.75 12.65
N PHE A 212 6.15 -12.58 11.61
CA PHE A 212 7.33 -12.71 10.76
C PHE A 212 7.63 -11.41 9.99
N VAL A 213 6.63 -10.83 9.32
CA VAL A 213 6.79 -9.56 8.60
C VAL A 213 7.20 -8.45 9.56
N LEU A 214 6.56 -8.35 10.72
CA LEU A 214 6.91 -7.33 11.71
C LEU A 214 8.37 -7.48 12.20
N ALA A 215 8.81 -8.71 12.49
CA ALA A 215 10.20 -9.00 12.88
C ALA A 215 11.18 -8.60 11.79
N HIS A 216 10.86 -8.88 10.53
CA HIS A 216 11.66 -8.54 9.35
C HIS A 216 11.80 -7.02 9.19
N GLU A 217 10.68 -6.27 9.23
CA GLU A 217 10.69 -4.82 9.09
C GLU A 217 11.39 -4.12 10.29
N ILE A 218 11.22 -4.62 11.51
CA ILE A 218 11.98 -4.17 12.68
C ILE A 218 13.48 -4.40 12.46
N SER A 219 13.87 -5.52 11.86
CA SER A 219 15.27 -5.84 11.57
C SER A 219 15.89 -4.86 10.58
N HIS A 220 15.15 -4.46 9.52
CA HIS A 220 15.59 -3.40 8.61
C HIS A 220 15.82 -2.09 9.35
N ILE A 221 14.93 -1.68 10.24
CA ILE A 221 15.09 -0.44 11.01
C ILE A 221 16.31 -0.52 11.93
N LEU A 222 16.55 -1.65 12.59
CA LEU A 222 17.66 -1.81 13.53
C LEU A 222 19.03 -1.87 12.85
N LEU A 223 19.12 -2.58 11.72
CA LEU A 223 20.36 -2.87 11.03
C LEU A 223 20.68 -1.86 9.92
N HIS A 224 19.66 -1.35 9.22
CA HIS A 224 19.80 -0.64 7.95
C HIS A 224 19.21 0.78 7.98
N PHE A 225 19.06 1.39 9.15
CA PHE A 225 18.41 2.70 9.31
C PHE A 225 19.01 3.78 8.39
N ASP A 226 20.33 3.83 8.28
CA ASP A 226 21.02 4.81 7.42
C ASP A 226 20.70 4.61 5.92
N HIS A 227 20.47 3.36 5.50
CA HIS A 227 20.02 3.05 4.15
C HIS A 227 18.56 3.48 3.94
N LEU A 228 17.69 3.26 4.92
CA LEU A 228 16.29 3.73 4.86
C LEU A 228 16.22 5.26 4.73
N VAL A 229 17.10 6.01 5.43
CA VAL A 229 17.16 7.48 5.37
C VAL A 229 17.71 7.98 4.04
N LYS A 230 18.71 7.32 3.47
CA LYS A 230 19.34 7.73 2.19
C LYS A 230 18.51 7.35 0.98
N GLY A 231 17.55 6.46 1.15
CA GLY A 231 16.82 5.91 0.04
C GLY A 231 17.52 4.72 -0.62
N CYS A 232 16.98 3.53 -0.42
CA CYS A 232 17.57 2.24 -0.84
C CYS A 232 17.46 1.95 -2.33
N LEU A 233 17.78 2.86 -3.23
CA LEU A 233 17.57 2.60 -4.66
C LEU A 233 18.77 2.24 -5.48
N ASP A 234 19.91 2.67 -5.08
CA ASP A 234 21.10 2.33 -5.85
C ASP A 234 21.44 0.83 -5.81
N ASP A 235 20.75 0.05 -4.95
CA ASP A 235 21.16 -1.32 -4.63
C ASP A 235 20.14 -2.42 -4.99
N MET A 236 18.92 -2.13 -5.48
CA MET A 236 17.93 -3.19 -5.79
C MET A 236 18.35 -4.09 -6.97
N ASP A 237 19.24 -3.64 -7.84
CA ASP A 237 19.87 -4.42 -8.92
C ASP A 237 21.24 -4.99 -8.52
N SER A 238 21.74 -4.66 -7.31
CA SER A 238 23.05 -5.05 -6.85
C SER A 238 22.98 -6.22 -5.88
N SER A 239 24.11 -6.92 -5.75
CA SER A 239 24.33 -7.93 -4.72
C SER A 239 24.10 -7.40 -3.29
N ALA A 240 24.22 -6.08 -3.09
CA ALA A 240 24.04 -5.41 -1.80
C ALA A 240 22.57 -5.41 -1.33
N GLY A 241 21.60 -5.16 -2.20
CA GLY A 241 20.17 -5.25 -1.85
C GLY A 241 19.78 -6.65 -1.39
N SER A 242 20.31 -7.69 -2.05
CA SER A 242 20.14 -9.07 -1.63
C SER A 242 20.80 -9.37 -0.28
N GLU A 243 21.91 -8.70 0.05
CA GLU A 243 22.60 -8.86 1.33
C GLU A 243 21.82 -8.24 2.50
N LEU A 244 21.25 -7.05 2.31
CA LEU A 244 20.40 -6.40 3.32
C LEU A 244 19.16 -7.26 3.66
N GLU A 245 18.54 -7.88 2.66
CA GLU A 245 17.43 -8.80 2.86
C GLU A 245 17.84 -10.06 3.62
N ILE A 246 19.00 -10.64 3.29
CA ILE A 246 19.55 -11.81 4.02
C ILE A 246 19.83 -11.46 5.47
N GLN A 247 20.39 -10.28 5.75
CA GLN A 247 20.65 -9.82 7.11
C GLN A 247 19.36 -9.60 7.89
N ALA A 248 18.36 -8.99 7.26
CA ALA A 248 17.04 -8.77 7.87
C ALA A 248 16.33 -10.10 8.16
N ASP A 249 16.33 -11.04 7.21
CA ASP A 249 15.77 -12.39 7.40
C ASP A 249 16.47 -13.15 8.53
N ALA A 250 17.80 -13.09 8.61
CA ALA A 250 18.58 -13.71 9.67
C ALA A 250 18.25 -13.10 11.04
N LYS A 251 18.15 -11.78 11.12
CA LYS A 251 17.78 -11.09 12.37
C LYS A 251 16.33 -11.37 12.77
N ALA A 252 15.39 -11.39 11.82
CA ALA A 252 14.00 -11.78 12.09
C ALA A 252 13.90 -13.20 12.63
N SER A 253 14.68 -14.13 12.06
CA SER A 253 14.79 -15.52 12.52
C SER A 253 15.32 -15.62 13.95
N GLU A 254 16.35 -14.82 14.29
CA GLU A 254 16.86 -14.70 15.66
C GLU A 254 15.78 -14.19 16.63
N LEU A 255 15.07 -13.09 16.26
CA LEU A 255 14.02 -12.50 17.10
C LEU A 255 12.85 -13.43 17.37
N LEU A 256 12.57 -14.37 16.46
CA LEU A 256 11.49 -15.35 16.56
C LEU A 256 11.97 -16.74 17.03
N HIS A 257 13.23 -16.90 17.43
CA HIS A 257 13.82 -18.17 17.86
C HIS A 257 13.63 -19.29 16.83
N THR A 258 13.79 -18.97 15.54
CA THR A 258 13.49 -19.89 14.44
C THR A 258 14.34 -21.15 14.52
N ASP A 259 15.64 -21.06 14.82
CA ASP A 259 16.55 -22.19 14.89
C ASP A 259 16.17 -23.15 16.03
N GLU A 260 15.80 -22.64 17.19
CA GLU A 260 15.33 -23.42 18.31
C GLU A 260 14.01 -24.15 18.00
N ILE A 261 13.07 -23.43 17.33
CA ILE A 261 11.81 -24.02 16.87
C ILE A 261 12.08 -25.17 15.89
N LEU A 262 12.99 -24.96 14.93
CA LEU A 262 13.35 -25.98 13.94
C LEU A 262 14.04 -27.16 14.55
N ALA A 263 14.97 -26.94 15.52
CA ALA A 263 15.66 -28.01 16.23
C ALA A 263 14.68 -28.90 16.98
N LEU A 264 13.74 -28.29 17.73
CA LEU A 264 12.70 -29.03 18.45
C LEU A 264 11.70 -29.68 17.51
N GLY A 265 11.27 -28.97 16.45
CA GLY A 265 10.29 -29.49 15.49
C GLY A 265 10.78 -30.68 14.68
N THR A 266 12.05 -30.66 14.28
CA THR A 266 12.67 -31.75 13.47
C THR A 266 12.70 -33.09 14.24
N GLN A 267 12.86 -33.08 15.57
CA GLN A 267 12.84 -34.28 16.38
C GLN A 267 11.52 -35.07 16.26
N TYR A 268 10.43 -34.39 15.95
CA TYR A 268 9.09 -34.97 15.88
C TYR A 268 8.51 -35.02 14.45
N ARG A 269 9.31 -34.80 13.41
CA ARG A 269 8.86 -34.64 12.01
C ARG A 269 7.87 -35.72 11.56
N HIS A 270 8.07 -36.96 11.92
CA HIS A 270 7.24 -38.09 11.51
C HIS A 270 5.96 -38.29 12.29
N TYR A 271 5.90 -37.78 13.55
CA TYR A 271 4.79 -37.98 14.48
C TYR A 271 4.40 -36.67 15.18
N PHE A 272 4.28 -35.61 14.39
CA PHE A 272 3.96 -34.29 14.94
C PHE A 272 2.49 -34.22 15.39
N THR A 273 2.24 -33.96 16.66
CA THR A 273 0.91 -33.83 17.28
C THR A 273 0.67 -32.40 17.75
N LEU A 274 -0.58 -32.04 18.04
CA LEU A 274 -0.94 -30.73 18.60
C LEU A 274 -0.28 -30.54 19.99
N ASP A 275 -0.15 -31.59 20.79
CA ASP A 275 0.49 -31.50 22.09
C ASP A 275 2.00 -31.23 21.97
N ARG A 276 2.65 -31.77 20.94
CA ARG A 276 4.05 -31.42 20.64
C ARG A 276 4.21 -29.97 20.26
N LEU A 277 3.28 -29.46 19.45
CA LEU A 277 3.25 -28.02 19.10
C LEU A 277 3.12 -27.15 20.34
N ARG A 278 2.21 -27.52 21.27
CA ARG A 278 2.01 -26.80 22.53
C ARG A 278 3.27 -26.87 23.43
N GLN A 279 3.90 -28.04 23.55
CA GLN A 279 5.14 -28.18 24.30
C GLN A 279 6.27 -27.29 23.79
N ILE A 280 6.45 -27.18 22.46
CA ILE A 280 7.43 -26.26 21.86
C ILE A 280 7.06 -24.83 22.18
N SER A 281 5.78 -24.45 21.96
CA SER A 281 5.23 -23.14 22.26
C SER A 281 5.49 -22.71 23.71
N GLU A 282 5.21 -23.59 24.67
CA GLU A 282 5.39 -23.34 26.09
C GLU A 282 6.87 -23.26 26.46
N SER A 283 7.72 -24.13 25.92
CA SER A 283 9.16 -24.16 26.23
C SER A 283 9.89 -22.91 25.75
N LEU A 284 9.50 -22.36 24.58
CA LEU A 284 10.12 -21.19 24.00
C LEU A 284 9.36 -19.88 24.34
N GLN A 285 8.23 -19.99 25.02
CA GLN A 285 7.35 -18.84 25.32
C GLN A 285 6.93 -18.05 24.06
N ILE A 286 6.52 -18.79 23.00
CA ILE A 286 6.06 -18.25 21.73
C ILE A 286 4.69 -18.84 21.41
N ALA A 287 3.74 -18.04 20.91
CA ALA A 287 2.41 -18.54 20.61
C ALA A 287 2.41 -19.68 19.56
N ALA A 288 1.58 -20.68 19.80
CA ALA A 288 1.49 -21.88 18.95
C ALA A 288 1.23 -21.57 17.45
N PRO A 289 0.41 -20.56 17.05
CA PRO A 289 0.27 -20.18 15.65
C PRO A 289 1.59 -19.73 15.00
N VAL A 290 2.45 -19.01 15.72
CA VAL A 290 3.76 -18.56 15.22
C VAL A 290 4.71 -19.74 15.04
N VAL A 291 4.82 -20.60 16.06
CA VAL A 291 5.61 -21.85 15.98
C VAL A 291 5.14 -22.70 14.81
N LEU A 292 3.83 -22.87 14.63
CA LEU A 292 3.26 -23.62 13.51
C LEU A 292 3.63 -23.00 12.16
N GLY A 293 3.51 -21.68 12.02
CA GLY A 293 3.84 -20.96 10.79
C GLY A 293 5.29 -21.19 10.38
N ILE A 294 6.24 -21.09 11.32
CA ILE A 294 7.65 -21.35 11.09
C ILE A 294 7.88 -22.81 10.64
N LEU A 295 7.34 -23.77 11.39
CA LEU A 295 7.50 -25.20 11.05
C LEU A 295 6.89 -25.56 9.68
N GLN A 296 5.81 -24.89 9.29
CA GLN A 296 5.18 -25.06 7.97
C GLN A 296 5.99 -24.39 6.86
N HIS A 297 6.54 -23.21 7.10
CA HIS A 297 7.41 -22.51 6.15
C HIS A 297 8.63 -23.36 5.79
N TYR A 298 9.27 -23.97 6.79
CA TYR A 298 10.42 -24.84 6.59
C TYR A 298 10.06 -26.30 6.26
N LYS A 299 8.77 -26.59 5.97
CA LYS A 299 8.28 -27.90 5.54
C LYS A 299 8.53 -29.04 6.54
N ILE A 300 8.64 -28.72 7.82
CA ILE A 300 8.68 -29.71 8.90
C ILE A 300 7.28 -30.30 9.12
N ILE A 301 6.26 -29.45 9.02
CA ILE A 301 4.84 -29.83 9.09
C ILE A 301 4.17 -29.47 7.77
N GLU A 302 3.26 -30.33 7.31
CA GLU A 302 2.46 -30.09 6.13
C GLU A 302 1.55 -28.86 6.32
N TRP A 303 1.43 -28.06 5.27
CA TRP A 303 0.63 -26.83 5.29
C TRP A 303 -0.83 -27.03 5.69
N LYS A 304 -1.42 -28.17 5.40
CA LYS A 304 -2.82 -28.50 5.72
C LYS A 304 -3.04 -28.87 7.19
N LYS A 305 -1.98 -29.24 7.91
CA LYS A 305 -2.07 -29.72 9.28
C LYS A 305 -2.32 -28.55 10.24
N PHE A 306 -3.19 -28.75 11.22
CA PHE A 306 -3.54 -27.76 12.25
C PHE A 306 -4.08 -26.42 11.71
N SER A 307 -4.81 -26.47 10.60
CA SER A 307 -5.37 -25.27 9.96
C SER A 307 -6.32 -24.44 10.85
N SER A 308 -6.91 -25.06 11.87
CA SER A 308 -7.76 -24.39 12.87
C SER A 308 -7.02 -23.36 13.75
N LEU A 309 -5.67 -23.41 13.78
CA LEU A 309 -4.85 -22.43 14.49
C LEU A 309 -4.50 -21.20 13.64
N ARG A 310 -4.93 -21.16 12.39
CA ARG A 310 -4.71 -20.00 11.51
C ARG A 310 -5.80 -18.97 11.76
N GLU A 311 -5.42 -17.88 12.37
CA GLU A 311 -6.29 -16.76 12.66
C GLU A 311 -5.91 -15.57 11.78
N SER A 312 -6.89 -14.73 11.41
CA SER A 312 -6.66 -13.47 10.72
C SER A 312 -5.90 -12.51 11.65
N ALA A 313 -4.83 -11.93 11.15
CA ALA A 313 -4.11 -10.86 11.85
C ALA A 313 -4.90 -9.55 11.76
N LYS A 314 -5.52 -9.28 10.61
CA LYS A 314 -6.26 -8.05 10.35
C LYS A 314 -7.47 -7.88 11.27
N GLU A 315 -8.16 -8.98 11.63
CA GLU A 315 -9.25 -8.96 12.58
C GLU A 315 -8.83 -8.62 14.03
N LYS A 316 -7.52 -8.75 14.32
CA LYS A 316 -6.94 -8.44 15.62
C LYS A 316 -6.30 -7.05 15.68
N ILE A 317 -6.15 -6.38 14.56
CA ILE A 317 -5.58 -5.04 14.46
C ILE A 317 -6.72 -4.02 14.61
N ASP A 318 -6.55 -3.03 15.48
CA ASP A 318 -7.53 -1.98 15.66
C ASP A 318 -7.74 -1.18 14.36
N GLY A 319 -9.01 -0.84 14.07
CA GLY A 319 -9.41 -0.23 12.80
C GLY A 319 -8.73 1.10 12.48
N GLU A 320 -8.25 1.82 13.50
CA GLU A 320 -7.50 3.07 13.31
C GLU A 320 -6.18 2.89 12.56
N PHE A 321 -5.56 1.70 12.66
CA PHE A 321 -4.33 1.37 11.95
C PHE A 321 -4.56 0.87 10.52
N ILE A 322 -5.81 0.66 10.10
CA ILE A 322 -6.13 0.16 8.76
C ILE A 322 -6.42 1.33 7.83
N LYS A 323 -5.60 1.52 6.81
CA LYS A 323 -5.63 2.70 5.92
C LYS A 323 -6.12 2.37 4.49
N GLY A 324 -6.89 1.34 4.26
CA GLY A 324 -7.46 1.06 2.94
C GLY A 324 -7.42 -0.39 2.49
#